data_50652ba3910480d6e2cde677aca1e13b
#
_entry.id   50652ba3910480d6e2cde677aca1e13b
#
_cell.length_a   1.000
_cell.length_b   1.000
_cell.length_c   1.000
_cell.angle_alpha   90.00
_cell.angle_beta   90.00
_cell.angle_gamma   90.00
#
_symmetry.space_group_name_H-M   'P 1'
#
loop_
_entity.id
_entity.type
_entity.pdbx_description
1 polymer ?
#
loop_
_entity_poly.entity_id
_entity_poly.type
_entity_poly.pdbx_seq_one_letter_code
_entity_poly.pdbx_strand_id
1 'polypeptide(L)'
;TSFGEFDEDSGIWKPIDVSGLTFGTNGFYLDFEDSSNMGNDANGGTDLTKTGTIIQTIDTPTNNFATLNPLYVINASHMPTLTNGNTTGTSTSSGFSSGVAGIAPTGSGKYYSEHKLISGTGGWATNTYLGYNQTPSASPTSAPHDTNFFYGVLADGGAREGATNKAGYAGTWTSGDIIQLALDLDNNRLYVGKNG
;
A
#
# COMPACT_ATOMS: atom_id res chain seq x y z
N THR A 1 21.12 -2.15 20.66
CA THR A 1 21.46 -2.88 19.40
C THR A 1 22.34 -2.03 18.51
N SER A 2 23.19 -2.63 17.68
CA SER A 2 24.15 -1.87 16.85
C SER A 2 23.53 -1.19 15.63
N PHE A 3 22.30 -1.53 15.26
CA PHE A 3 21.68 -1.09 14.00
C PHE A 3 20.33 -0.39 14.15
N GLY A 4 19.75 -0.43 15.33
CA GLY A 4 18.47 0.17 15.56
C GLY A 4 18.07 0.21 17.03
N GLU A 5 17.00 0.92 17.29
CA GLU A 5 16.39 1.09 18.60
C GLU A 5 14.87 1.04 18.49
N PHE A 6 14.20 0.84 19.61
CA PHE A 6 12.76 1.04 19.68
C PHE A 6 12.49 2.48 20.08
N ASP A 7 11.64 3.15 19.33
CA ASP A 7 11.16 4.48 19.67
C ASP A 7 10.37 4.42 20.99
N GLU A 8 10.74 5.26 21.95
CA GLU A 8 10.18 5.21 23.31
C GLU A 8 8.69 5.56 23.35
N ASP A 9 8.22 6.41 22.45
CA ASP A 9 6.83 6.88 22.43
C ASP A 9 5.90 5.92 21.69
N SER A 10 6.34 5.40 20.55
CA SER A 10 5.52 4.54 19.66
C SER A 10 5.77 3.05 19.83
N GLY A 11 6.91 2.66 20.42
CA GLY A 11 7.35 1.28 20.48
C GLY A 11 7.76 0.69 19.13
N ILE A 12 7.85 1.51 18.07
CA ILE A 12 8.23 1.07 16.74
C ILE A 12 9.76 0.99 16.64
N TRP A 13 10.26 -0.09 16.08
CA TRP A 13 11.68 -0.21 15.79
C TRP A 13 12.07 0.77 14.68
N LYS A 14 13.15 1.52 14.89
CA LYS A 14 13.75 2.45 13.91
C LYS A 14 15.24 2.21 13.78
N PRO A 15 15.83 2.42 12.58
CA PRO A 15 17.27 2.38 12.42
C PRO A 15 17.92 3.59 13.13
N ILE A 16 19.17 3.41 13.55
CA ILE A 16 20.01 4.48 14.08
C ILE A 16 21.11 4.80 13.09
N ASP A 17 21.75 5.94 13.28
CA ASP A 17 22.97 6.29 12.54
C ASP A 17 24.06 5.25 12.84
N VAL A 18 24.53 4.58 11.79
CA VAL A 18 25.56 3.55 11.86
C VAL A 18 26.92 4.00 11.30
N SER A 19 27.06 5.28 10.97
CA SER A 19 28.29 5.85 10.40
C SER A 19 29.51 5.66 11.30
N GLY A 20 29.31 5.52 12.60
CA GLY A 20 30.36 5.24 13.58
C GLY A 20 30.76 3.76 13.73
N LEU A 21 30.13 2.84 13.02
CA LEU A 21 30.44 1.43 13.09
C LEU A 21 31.63 1.07 12.19
N THR A 22 32.37 0.03 12.61
CA THR A 22 33.43 -0.56 11.78
C THR A 22 32.87 -1.71 10.98
N PHE A 23 32.80 -1.57 9.66
CA PHE A 23 32.23 -2.56 8.75
C PHE A 23 33.21 -3.65 8.34
N GLY A 24 34.51 -3.49 8.67
CA GLY A 24 35.57 -4.44 8.31
C GLY A 24 35.96 -4.37 6.82
N THR A 25 36.84 -5.28 6.39
CA THR A 25 37.45 -5.23 5.05
C THR A 25 36.44 -5.50 3.91
N ASN A 26 35.42 -6.33 4.17
CA ASN A 26 34.44 -6.74 3.17
C ASN A 26 33.02 -6.25 3.52
N GLY A 27 32.90 -5.40 4.54
CA GLY A 27 31.62 -4.81 4.90
C GLY A 27 31.28 -3.61 4.02
N PHE A 28 30.02 -3.31 3.91
CA PHE A 28 29.50 -2.16 3.18
C PHE A 28 28.27 -1.60 3.92
N TYR A 29 27.92 -0.36 3.59
CA TYR A 29 26.72 0.28 4.07
C TYR A 29 25.97 0.94 2.91
N LEU A 30 24.78 0.46 2.61
CA LEU A 30 23.90 1.03 1.58
C LEU A 30 22.75 1.77 2.26
N ASP A 31 22.76 3.08 2.18
CA ASP A 31 21.70 3.95 2.67
C ASP A 31 20.64 4.28 1.61
N PHE A 32 20.97 4.03 0.32
CA PHE A 32 20.11 4.31 -0.84
C PHE A 32 19.69 5.77 -0.98
N GLU A 33 20.42 6.72 -0.38
CA GLU A 33 20.08 8.13 -0.41
C GLU A 33 20.35 8.75 -1.80
N ASP A 34 21.44 8.34 -2.47
CA ASP A 34 21.78 8.80 -3.81
C ASP A 34 21.00 8.04 -4.89
N SER A 35 19.93 8.66 -5.42
CA SER A 35 19.11 8.09 -6.50
C SER A 35 19.90 7.87 -7.81
N SER A 36 21.00 8.55 -8.02
CA SER A 36 21.87 8.38 -9.19
C SER A 36 22.80 7.18 -9.05
N ASN A 37 23.16 6.82 -7.83
CA ASN A 37 24.05 5.71 -7.51
C ASN A 37 23.51 4.81 -6.39
N MET A 38 22.52 4.00 -6.70
CA MET A 38 21.90 3.07 -5.73
C MET A 38 22.82 1.97 -5.21
N GLY A 39 24.04 1.88 -5.75
CA GLY A 39 25.09 0.97 -5.28
C GLY A 39 26.13 1.65 -4.41
N ASN A 40 25.95 2.92 -4.06
CA ASN A 40 26.88 3.70 -3.26
C ASN A 40 27.14 3.05 -1.92
N ASP A 41 28.42 2.81 -1.60
CA ASP A 41 28.83 2.42 -0.25
C ASP A 41 29.04 3.69 0.59
N ALA A 42 28.03 4.06 1.36
CA ALA A 42 28.06 5.23 2.24
C ALA A 42 29.13 5.14 3.35
N ASN A 43 29.75 3.97 3.55
CA ASN A 43 30.92 3.82 4.41
C ASN A 43 32.24 4.23 3.74
N GLY A 44 32.21 4.61 2.46
CA GLY A 44 33.39 5.06 1.71
C GLY A 44 34.22 3.93 1.10
N GLY A 45 33.69 2.73 1.01
CA GLY A 45 34.28 1.59 0.32
C GLY A 45 34.05 1.62 -1.19
N THR A 46 34.19 0.46 -1.82
CA THR A 46 33.91 0.32 -3.26
C THR A 46 32.42 0.13 -3.49
N ASP A 47 31.84 0.94 -4.34
CA ASP A 47 30.42 0.87 -4.72
C ASP A 47 30.04 -0.50 -5.30
N LEU A 48 28.87 -0.96 -4.99
CA LEU A 48 28.32 -2.20 -5.53
C LEU A 48 27.82 -2.01 -6.96
N THR A 49 28.11 -2.96 -7.82
CA THR A 49 27.60 -2.98 -9.18
C THR A 49 26.12 -3.29 -9.18
N LYS A 50 25.29 -2.36 -9.68
CA LYS A 50 23.86 -2.59 -9.86
C LYS A 50 23.58 -3.31 -11.18
N THR A 51 22.59 -4.21 -11.16
CA THR A 51 22.09 -4.88 -12.37
C THR A 51 20.57 -4.71 -12.45
N GLY A 52 20.06 -4.38 -13.63
CA GLY A 52 18.63 -4.14 -13.85
C GLY A 52 18.18 -2.72 -13.48
N THR A 53 16.88 -2.51 -13.40
CA THR A 53 16.26 -1.23 -13.04
C THR A 53 16.02 -1.22 -11.53
N ILE A 54 16.67 -0.30 -10.83
CA ILE A 54 16.47 -0.08 -9.40
C ILE A 54 15.75 1.26 -9.24
N ILE A 55 14.74 1.28 -8.40
CA ILE A 55 13.91 2.47 -8.15
C ILE A 55 14.06 2.83 -6.68
N GLN A 56 14.41 4.09 -6.41
CA GLN A 56 14.37 4.65 -5.07
C GLN A 56 12.93 4.95 -4.67
N THR A 57 12.56 4.61 -3.45
CA THR A 57 11.27 4.96 -2.85
C THR A 57 11.50 5.71 -1.54
N ILE A 58 10.46 6.39 -1.07
CA ILE A 58 10.49 7.07 0.24
C ILE A 58 10.08 6.15 1.40
N ASP A 59 9.85 4.87 1.11
CA ASP A 59 9.59 3.84 2.12
C ASP A 59 10.89 3.48 2.85
N THR A 60 10.90 3.67 4.15
CA THR A 60 12.06 3.41 5.02
C THR A 60 11.63 2.63 6.25
N PRO A 61 12.53 2.01 7.00
CA PRO A 61 12.17 1.31 8.23
C PRO A 61 11.45 2.19 9.27
N THR A 62 11.68 3.50 9.25
CA THR A 62 11.01 4.46 10.14
C THR A 62 9.78 5.11 9.52
N ASN A 63 9.62 5.00 8.22
CA ASN A 63 8.50 5.56 7.45
C ASN A 63 8.00 4.53 6.44
N ASN A 64 7.35 3.51 6.97
CA ASN A 64 6.95 2.32 6.23
C ASN A 64 5.53 2.50 5.69
N PHE A 65 5.40 2.51 4.38
CA PHE A 65 4.11 2.66 3.71
C PHE A 65 3.39 1.32 3.54
N ALA A 66 2.08 1.37 3.51
CA ALA A 66 1.29 0.22 3.09
C ALA A 66 1.57 -0.10 1.62
N THR A 67 1.93 -1.33 1.33
CA THR A 67 2.21 -1.82 -0.02
C THR A 67 1.19 -2.84 -0.48
N LEU A 68 1.01 -2.96 -1.78
CA LEU A 68 0.22 -4.03 -2.37
C LEU A 68 1.03 -5.35 -2.34
N ASN A 69 0.35 -6.46 -2.11
CA ASN A 69 0.98 -7.76 -2.02
C ASN A 69 1.07 -8.44 -3.40
N PRO A 70 2.25 -8.57 -4.00
CA PRO A 70 2.41 -9.20 -5.31
C PRO A 70 2.21 -10.73 -5.27
N LEU A 71 2.24 -11.31 -4.08
CA LEU A 71 2.10 -12.77 -3.90
C LEU A 71 0.65 -13.20 -3.69
N TYR A 72 -0.24 -12.26 -3.39
CA TYR A 72 -1.65 -12.56 -3.20
C TYR A 72 -2.41 -12.42 -4.52
N VAL A 73 -2.59 -13.51 -5.20
CA VAL A 73 -3.24 -13.58 -6.52
C VAL A 73 -4.67 -14.08 -6.35
N ILE A 74 -5.64 -13.18 -6.44
CA ILE A 74 -7.07 -13.56 -6.48
C ILE A 74 -7.38 -14.19 -7.84
N ASN A 75 -6.91 -13.56 -8.92
CA ASN A 75 -7.03 -14.05 -10.28
C ASN A 75 -5.85 -13.49 -11.10
N ALA A 76 -5.04 -14.37 -11.65
CA ALA A 76 -3.84 -14.00 -12.42
C ALA A 76 -4.14 -13.08 -13.62
N SER A 77 -5.31 -13.22 -14.25
CA SER A 77 -5.73 -12.38 -15.37
C SER A 77 -6.17 -10.97 -14.96
N HIS A 78 -6.37 -10.72 -13.68
CA HIS A 78 -6.88 -9.47 -13.14
C HIS A 78 -5.95 -8.82 -12.11
N MET A 79 -4.70 -9.28 -12.05
CA MET A 79 -3.69 -8.63 -11.20
C MET A 79 -3.27 -7.29 -11.80
N PRO A 80 -3.18 -6.24 -11.01
CA PRO A 80 -2.57 -5.00 -11.46
C PRO A 80 -1.07 -5.19 -11.69
N THR A 81 -0.50 -4.46 -12.62
CA THR A 81 0.94 -4.28 -12.68
C THR A 81 1.36 -3.41 -11.50
N LEU A 82 2.25 -3.91 -10.65
CA LEU A 82 2.75 -3.19 -9.48
C LEU A 82 4.07 -2.50 -9.82
N THR A 83 4.20 -1.25 -9.39
CA THR A 83 5.40 -0.41 -9.55
C THR A 83 5.67 0.41 -8.30
N ASN A 84 6.77 1.16 -8.29
CA ASN A 84 7.16 2.04 -7.18
C ASN A 84 7.20 1.32 -5.82
N GLY A 85 7.89 0.17 -5.74
CA GLY A 85 7.96 -0.62 -4.52
C GLY A 85 6.59 -1.15 -4.09
N ASN A 86 5.73 -1.53 -5.04
CA ASN A 86 4.37 -2.03 -4.81
C ASN A 86 3.40 -1.01 -4.19
N THR A 87 3.71 0.28 -4.23
CA THR A 87 2.79 1.34 -3.79
C THR A 87 1.85 1.83 -4.89
N THR A 88 2.12 1.45 -6.14
CA THR A 88 1.28 1.81 -7.30
C THR A 88 0.81 0.56 -8.01
N GLY A 89 -0.51 0.46 -8.21
CA GLY A 89 -1.14 -0.59 -9.01
C GLY A 89 -1.79 -0.01 -10.27
N THR A 90 -1.46 -0.56 -11.43
CA THR A 90 -2.07 -0.18 -12.71
C THR A 90 -2.90 -1.34 -13.25
N SER A 91 -4.17 -1.08 -13.56
CA SER A 91 -5.06 -2.08 -14.17
C SER A 91 -4.54 -2.50 -15.54
N THR A 92 -4.50 -3.80 -15.78
CA THR A 92 -3.98 -4.40 -17.02
C THR A 92 -5.09 -4.91 -17.95
N SER A 93 -6.32 -4.90 -17.50
CA SER A 93 -7.44 -5.44 -18.28
C SER A 93 -8.61 -4.47 -18.38
N SER A 94 -9.45 -4.68 -19.40
CA SER A 94 -10.74 -3.98 -19.53
C SER A 94 -11.81 -4.50 -18.56
N GLY A 95 -11.47 -5.49 -17.72
CA GLY A 95 -12.31 -6.02 -16.67
C GLY A 95 -11.93 -5.47 -15.28
N PHE A 96 -12.05 -6.29 -14.27
CA PHE A 96 -11.67 -5.93 -12.91
C PHE A 96 -10.18 -6.15 -12.68
N SER A 97 -9.53 -5.25 -11.98
CA SER A 97 -8.20 -5.49 -11.40
C SER A 97 -8.30 -5.33 -9.89
N SER A 98 -7.74 -6.27 -9.16
CA SER A 98 -7.81 -6.28 -7.70
C SER A 98 -6.41 -6.35 -7.11
N GLY A 99 -6.03 -5.31 -6.38
CA GLY A 99 -4.85 -5.30 -5.54
C GLY A 99 -5.24 -5.50 -4.07
N VAL A 100 -4.42 -6.22 -3.35
CA VAL A 100 -4.60 -6.47 -1.91
C VAL A 100 -3.38 -5.94 -1.16
N ALA A 101 -3.62 -5.25 -0.05
CA ALA A 101 -2.53 -4.75 0.79
C ALA A 101 -1.74 -5.89 1.45
N GLY A 102 -0.46 -5.65 1.71
CA GLY A 102 0.42 -6.59 2.41
C GLY A 102 0.12 -6.71 3.90
N ILE A 103 -0.64 -5.77 4.48
CA ILE A 103 -1.03 -5.76 5.88
C ILE A 103 -2.54 -5.91 5.97
N ALA A 104 -3.00 -6.89 6.72
CA ALA A 104 -4.41 -7.11 6.99
C ALA A 104 -4.76 -6.70 8.43
N PRO A 105 -5.74 -5.81 8.64
CA PRO A 105 -6.29 -5.56 9.96
C PRO A 105 -6.91 -6.83 10.55
N THR A 106 -6.57 -7.16 11.79
CA THR A 106 -7.09 -8.38 12.44
C THR A 106 -7.52 -8.10 13.87
N GLY A 107 -8.64 -8.71 14.26
CA GLY A 107 -9.11 -8.76 15.65
C GLY A 107 -9.67 -7.44 16.17
N SER A 108 -8.81 -6.53 16.59
CA SER A 108 -9.15 -5.25 17.23
C SER A 108 -8.20 -4.16 16.79
N GLY A 109 -8.45 -2.94 17.23
CA GLY A 109 -7.58 -1.79 17.00
C GLY A 109 -8.07 -0.86 15.88
N LYS A 110 -7.27 0.16 15.62
CA LYS A 110 -7.58 1.23 14.67
C LYS A 110 -6.53 1.26 13.59
N TYR A 111 -6.96 1.30 12.35
CA TYR A 111 -6.11 1.24 11.17
C TYR A 111 -6.44 2.39 10.25
N TYR A 112 -5.42 2.93 9.59
CA TYR A 112 -5.57 4.04 8.67
C TYR A 112 -4.81 3.76 7.38
N SER A 113 -5.40 4.16 6.25
CA SER A 113 -4.73 4.11 4.96
C SER A 113 -5.21 5.24 4.04
N GLU A 114 -4.32 5.67 3.15
CA GLU A 114 -4.61 6.64 2.10
C GLU A 114 -4.40 6.01 0.73
N HIS A 115 -5.30 6.34 -0.18
CA HIS A 115 -5.29 5.84 -1.54
C HIS A 115 -5.49 6.99 -2.52
N LYS A 116 -4.51 7.24 -3.37
CA LYS A 116 -4.62 8.24 -4.43
C LYS A 116 -5.04 7.59 -5.74
N LEU A 117 -6.12 8.07 -6.34
CA LEU A 117 -6.47 7.72 -7.71
C LEU A 117 -5.60 8.55 -8.67
N ILE A 118 -4.56 7.94 -9.24
CA ILE A 118 -3.59 8.64 -10.10
C ILE A 118 -4.23 9.01 -11.43
N SER A 119 -4.89 8.03 -12.07
CA SER A 119 -5.60 8.22 -13.34
C SER A 119 -6.71 7.20 -13.52
N GLY A 120 -7.75 7.60 -14.24
CA GLY A 120 -8.84 6.72 -14.66
C GLY A 120 -9.62 7.40 -15.75
N THR A 121 -10.03 6.65 -16.77
CA THR A 121 -10.80 7.17 -17.91
C THR A 121 -12.08 6.38 -18.10
N GLY A 122 -13.16 7.09 -18.50
CA GLY A 122 -14.47 6.49 -18.77
C GLY A 122 -15.16 5.91 -17.54
N GLY A 123 -15.99 4.90 -17.73
CA GLY A 123 -16.75 4.24 -16.66
C GLY A 123 -15.93 3.59 -15.53
N TRP A 124 -14.62 3.54 -15.68
CA TRP A 124 -13.70 3.00 -14.67
C TRP A 124 -13.50 3.90 -13.46
N ALA A 125 -13.59 5.22 -13.66
CA ALA A 125 -13.55 6.17 -12.54
C ALA A 125 -14.72 5.96 -11.59
N THR A 126 -15.87 5.48 -12.09
CA THR A 126 -17.06 5.19 -11.30
C THR A 126 -17.08 3.79 -10.70
N ASN A 127 -16.21 2.89 -11.18
CA ASN A 127 -16.12 1.49 -10.75
C ASN A 127 -14.86 1.18 -9.93
N THR A 128 -14.21 2.17 -9.38
CA THR A 128 -13.12 1.95 -8.43
C THR A 128 -13.69 1.77 -7.02
N TYR A 129 -13.28 0.70 -6.37
CA TYR A 129 -13.70 0.34 -5.02
C TYR A 129 -12.50 0.35 -4.09
N LEU A 130 -12.63 1.02 -2.96
CA LEU A 130 -11.64 1.03 -1.89
C LEU A 130 -12.28 0.60 -0.58
N GLY A 131 -11.68 -0.34 0.13
CA GLY A 131 -12.25 -0.83 1.38
C GLY A 131 -11.57 -2.07 1.92
N TYR A 132 -12.25 -2.72 2.84
CA TYR A 132 -11.81 -3.90 3.54
C TYR A 132 -12.69 -5.10 3.18
N ASN A 133 -12.07 -6.28 3.13
CA ASN A 133 -12.78 -7.54 2.94
C ASN A 133 -12.50 -8.44 4.15
N GLN A 134 -13.54 -8.96 4.78
CA GLN A 134 -13.42 -9.83 5.96
C GLN A 134 -12.75 -11.16 5.65
N THR A 135 -12.93 -11.64 4.43
CA THR A 135 -12.28 -12.87 3.99
C THR A 135 -11.68 -12.65 2.61
N PRO A 136 -10.50 -13.20 2.36
CA PRO A 136 -9.98 -13.24 1.00
C PRO A 136 -11.02 -13.98 0.14
N SER A 137 -11.62 -13.30 -0.83
CA SER A 137 -12.52 -13.96 -1.75
C SER A 137 -11.71 -14.91 -2.62
N ALA A 138 -11.88 -16.19 -2.41
CA ALA A 138 -11.25 -17.22 -3.22
C ALA A 138 -11.99 -17.46 -4.54
N SER A 139 -12.98 -16.63 -4.89
CA SER A 139 -13.68 -16.79 -6.17
C SER A 139 -12.95 -16.06 -7.28
N PRO A 140 -12.32 -16.78 -8.21
CA PRO A 140 -11.62 -16.18 -9.34
C PRO A 140 -12.56 -15.53 -10.37
N THR A 141 -13.86 -15.66 -10.20
CA THR A 141 -14.87 -15.22 -11.17
C THR A 141 -15.71 -14.04 -10.72
N SER A 142 -15.66 -13.68 -9.42
CA SER A 142 -16.43 -12.57 -8.87
C SER A 142 -15.49 -11.46 -8.40
N ALA A 143 -15.89 -10.21 -8.65
CA ALA A 143 -15.16 -9.09 -8.12
C ALA A 143 -15.24 -9.11 -6.58
N PRO A 144 -14.16 -8.75 -5.86
CA PRO A 144 -14.14 -8.78 -4.38
C PRO A 144 -15.29 -7.98 -3.74
N HIS A 145 -15.74 -6.94 -4.39
CA HIS A 145 -16.86 -6.11 -3.94
C HIS A 145 -18.25 -6.74 -4.10
N ASP A 146 -18.37 -7.83 -4.87
CA ASP A 146 -19.63 -8.57 -5.02
C ASP A 146 -19.83 -9.62 -3.91
N THR A 147 -18.91 -9.68 -2.97
CA THR A 147 -19.02 -10.60 -1.84
C THR A 147 -19.77 -9.96 -0.68
N ASN A 148 -20.42 -10.79 0.13
CA ASN A 148 -21.09 -10.35 1.36
C ASN A 148 -20.14 -9.83 2.44
N PHE A 149 -18.84 -9.77 2.16
CA PHE A 149 -17.79 -9.48 3.13
C PHE A 149 -17.00 -8.20 2.83
N PHE A 150 -17.35 -7.49 1.76
CA PHE A 150 -16.68 -6.24 1.41
C PHE A 150 -17.38 -5.05 2.05
N TYR A 151 -16.59 -4.17 2.66
CA TYR A 151 -17.01 -2.91 3.26
C TYR A 151 -16.13 -1.80 2.70
N GLY A 152 -16.71 -0.85 2.00
CA GLY A 152 -15.93 0.19 1.35
C GLY A 152 -16.75 1.19 0.54
N VAL A 153 -16.06 2.02 -0.20
CA VAL A 153 -16.63 3.12 -0.97
C VAL A 153 -16.33 2.99 -2.45
N LEU A 154 -17.21 3.57 -3.24
CA LEU A 154 -17.16 3.63 -4.69
C LEU A 154 -16.85 5.06 -5.15
N ALA A 155 -16.19 5.20 -6.29
CA ALA A 155 -15.87 6.50 -6.86
C ALA A 155 -17.09 7.34 -7.25
N ASP A 156 -18.25 6.74 -7.43
CA ASP A 156 -19.52 7.44 -7.67
C ASP A 156 -20.18 8.00 -6.39
N GLY A 157 -19.55 7.86 -5.25
CA GLY A 157 -20.06 8.28 -3.94
C GLY A 157 -20.93 7.27 -3.23
N GLY A 158 -21.12 6.09 -3.83
CA GLY A 158 -21.79 4.98 -3.18
C GLY A 158 -20.89 4.27 -2.15
N ALA A 159 -21.50 3.38 -1.38
CA ALA A 159 -20.79 2.47 -0.51
C ALA A 159 -21.32 1.04 -0.66
N ARG A 160 -20.49 0.09 -0.25
CA ARG A 160 -20.85 -1.31 -0.10
C ARG A 160 -20.76 -1.71 1.37
N GLU A 161 -21.83 -2.31 1.86
CA GLU A 161 -21.88 -3.00 3.15
C GLU A 161 -22.30 -4.44 2.87
N GLY A 162 -21.31 -5.31 2.78
CA GLY A 162 -21.51 -6.64 2.24
C GLY A 162 -22.03 -6.59 0.79
N ALA A 163 -23.07 -7.34 0.48
CA ALA A 163 -23.72 -7.33 -0.85
C ALA A 163 -24.64 -6.11 -1.08
N THR A 164 -24.81 -5.25 -0.08
CA THR A 164 -25.78 -4.14 -0.16
C THR A 164 -25.11 -2.86 -0.68
N ASN A 165 -25.69 -2.28 -1.73
CA ASN A 165 -25.31 -0.95 -2.23
C ASN A 165 -26.02 0.13 -1.42
N LYS A 166 -25.27 1.15 -1.02
CA LYS A 166 -25.78 2.36 -0.38
C LYS A 166 -25.40 3.58 -1.22
N ALA A 167 -26.37 4.27 -1.78
CA ALA A 167 -26.13 5.47 -2.55
C ALA A 167 -25.88 6.68 -1.64
N GLY A 168 -25.04 7.63 -2.10
CA GLY A 168 -24.85 8.93 -1.44
C GLY A 168 -24.17 8.87 -0.09
N TYR A 169 -23.37 7.84 0.17
CA TYR A 169 -22.67 7.66 1.44
C TYR A 169 -21.43 8.57 1.55
N ALA A 170 -20.71 8.73 0.46
CA ALA A 170 -19.52 9.58 0.35
C ALA A 170 -19.65 10.49 -0.85
N GLY A 171 -18.85 11.55 -0.93
CA GLY A 171 -18.75 12.36 -2.15
C GLY A 171 -18.10 11.55 -3.28
N THR A 172 -18.41 11.92 -4.53
CA THR A 172 -17.71 11.37 -5.70
C THR A 172 -16.24 11.73 -5.68
N TRP A 173 -15.40 10.85 -6.23
CA TRP A 173 -13.98 11.11 -6.34
C TRP A 173 -13.44 10.75 -7.73
N THR A 174 -12.38 11.44 -8.14
CA THR A 174 -11.81 11.40 -9.49
C THR A 174 -10.28 11.34 -9.42
N SER A 175 -9.66 11.27 -10.59
CA SER A 175 -8.18 11.31 -10.69
C SER A 175 -7.61 12.53 -9.96
N GLY A 176 -6.61 12.28 -9.15
CA GLY A 176 -5.95 13.27 -8.29
C GLY A 176 -6.44 13.27 -6.85
N ASP A 177 -7.66 12.82 -6.58
CA ASP A 177 -8.19 12.75 -5.22
C ASP A 177 -7.47 11.70 -4.37
N ILE A 178 -7.35 12.02 -3.08
CA ILE A 178 -6.87 11.12 -2.04
C ILE A 178 -8.06 10.68 -1.20
N ILE A 179 -8.28 9.39 -1.11
CA ILE A 179 -9.32 8.80 -0.28
C ILE A 179 -8.67 8.20 0.97
N GLN A 180 -9.19 8.60 2.11
CA GLN A 180 -8.74 8.19 3.42
C GLN A 180 -9.73 7.18 4.00
N LEU A 181 -9.20 6.06 4.47
CA LEU A 181 -9.98 5.01 5.13
C LEU A 181 -9.47 4.85 6.56
N ALA A 182 -10.33 5.08 7.54
CA ALA A 182 -10.03 4.83 8.95
C ALA A 182 -10.98 3.73 9.47
N LEU A 183 -10.40 2.58 9.76
CA LEU A 183 -11.12 1.41 10.27
C LEU A 183 -10.95 1.33 11.79
N ASP A 184 -12.06 1.33 12.51
CA ASP A 184 -12.13 1.12 13.96
C ASP A 184 -12.79 -0.25 14.22
N LEU A 185 -11.97 -1.27 14.43
CA LEU A 185 -12.45 -2.61 14.71
C LEU A 185 -13.02 -2.76 16.13
N ASP A 186 -12.62 -1.90 17.05
CA ASP A 186 -13.13 -1.94 18.42
C ASP A 186 -14.60 -1.54 18.47
N ASN A 187 -15.03 -0.66 17.56
CA ASN A 187 -16.39 -0.17 17.43
C ASN A 187 -17.11 -0.63 16.15
N ASN A 188 -16.48 -1.46 15.33
CA ASN A 188 -17.00 -1.94 14.04
C ASN A 188 -17.43 -0.79 13.11
N ARG A 189 -16.54 0.18 12.91
CA ARG A 189 -16.82 1.37 12.09
C ARG A 189 -15.75 1.60 11.04
N LEU A 190 -16.19 1.99 9.85
CA LEU A 190 -15.33 2.49 8.77
C LEU A 190 -15.68 3.96 8.51
N TYR A 191 -14.69 4.81 8.65
CA TYR A 191 -14.79 6.23 8.29
C TYR A 191 -14.08 6.47 6.98
N VAL A 192 -14.62 7.39 6.18
CA VAL A 192 -14.08 7.75 4.88
C VAL A 192 -13.89 9.25 4.83
N GLY A 193 -12.70 9.68 4.44
CA GLY A 193 -12.35 11.06 4.18
C GLY A 193 -11.93 11.25 2.71
N LYS A 194 -11.94 12.49 2.27
CA LYS A 194 -11.48 12.90 0.95
C LYS A 194 -10.66 14.18 1.06
N ASN A 195 -9.39 14.12 0.62
CA ASN A 195 -8.47 15.26 0.53
C ASN A 195 -8.18 15.95 1.88
N GLY A 196 -8.24 15.21 2.99
CA GLY A 196 -7.96 15.71 4.34
C GLY A 196 -9.17 15.97 5.18
#